data_313c1ad44525e818f0ee5f6d655effb4
#
_entry.id   313c1ad44525e818f0ee5f6d655effb4
#
_cell.length_a   1.000
_cell.length_b   1.000
_cell.length_c   1.000
_cell.angle_alpha   90.00
_cell.angle_beta   90.00
_cell.angle_gamma   90.00
#
_symmetry.space_group_name_H-M   'P 1'
#
loop_
_entity.id
_entity.type
_entity.pdbx_description
1 polymer ?
#
loop_
_entity_poly.entity_id
_entity_poly.type
_entity_poly.pdbx_seq_one_letter_code
_entity_poly.pdbx_strand_id
1 'polypeptide(L)'
;LLEKQLSTISTTVPDRLDYLMRLHNLTNIALSEIMCCAESTISGYRTGRRVPDIFVICHLSTIFGVTPNYFLGFTDEICPTHN
;
A
#
# COMPACT_ATOMS: atom_id res chain seq x y z
N LEU A 1 -7.08 -21.59 -8.36
CA LEU A 1 -7.29 -20.24 -8.89
C LEU A 1 -7.36 -19.22 -7.77
N LEU A 2 -8.16 -19.50 -6.74
CA LEU A 2 -8.28 -18.57 -5.61
C LEU A 2 -6.96 -18.43 -4.87
N GLU A 3 -6.24 -19.53 -4.69
CA GLU A 3 -4.94 -19.49 -4.03
C GLU A 3 -3.96 -18.61 -4.77
N LYS A 4 -3.96 -18.71 -6.09
CA LYS A 4 -3.08 -17.91 -6.91
C LYS A 4 -3.37 -16.42 -6.78
N GLN A 5 -4.66 -16.08 -6.75
CA GLN A 5 -5.05 -14.68 -6.61
C GLN A 5 -4.69 -14.13 -5.23
N LEU A 6 -4.89 -14.93 -4.18
CA LEU A 6 -4.52 -14.50 -2.83
C LEU A 6 -3.03 -14.31 -2.69
N SER A 7 -2.23 -15.18 -3.28
CA SER A 7 -0.77 -15.03 -3.30
C SER A 7 -0.35 -13.74 -3.99
N THR A 8 -0.97 -13.44 -5.13
CA THR A 8 -0.67 -12.23 -5.86
C THR A 8 -0.98 -10.98 -5.03
N ILE A 9 -2.13 -10.97 -4.37
CA ILE A 9 -2.52 -9.83 -3.52
C ILE A 9 -1.53 -9.67 -2.38
N SER A 10 -1.15 -10.75 -1.72
CA SER A 10 -0.27 -10.65 -0.56
C SER A 10 1.14 -10.20 -0.91
N THR A 11 1.59 -10.38 -2.16
CA THR A 11 2.89 -9.86 -2.58
C THR A 11 2.79 -8.48 -3.20
N THR A 12 1.63 -8.15 -3.78
CA THR A 12 1.46 -6.90 -4.51
C THR A 12 1.40 -5.70 -3.57
N VAL A 13 0.72 -5.84 -2.44
CA VAL A 13 0.56 -4.70 -1.52
C VAL A 13 1.91 -4.21 -0.99
N PRO A 14 2.80 -5.09 -0.47
CA PRO A 14 4.10 -4.61 -0.01
C PRO A 14 4.92 -3.96 -1.12
N ASP A 15 4.95 -4.57 -2.30
CA ASP A 15 5.74 -4.06 -3.40
C ASP A 15 5.25 -2.69 -3.86
N ARG A 16 3.94 -2.53 -3.96
CA ARG A 16 3.39 -1.27 -4.43
C ARG A 16 3.50 -0.17 -3.39
N LEU A 17 3.36 -0.52 -2.12
CA LEU A 17 3.59 0.45 -1.05
C LEU A 17 5.04 0.91 -1.06
N ASP A 18 5.97 -0.02 -1.16
CA ASP A 18 7.39 0.31 -1.21
C ASP A 18 7.68 1.23 -2.40
N TYR A 19 7.13 0.91 -3.56
CA TYR A 19 7.32 1.72 -4.76
C TYR A 19 6.81 3.15 -4.57
N LEU A 20 5.59 3.30 -4.04
CA LEU A 20 5.01 4.62 -3.84
C LEU A 20 5.79 5.42 -2.80
N MET A 21 6.24 4.78 -1.74
CA MET A 21 7.03 5.48 -0.73
C MET A 21 8.36 5.98 -1.31
N ARG A 22 9.01 5.16 -2.14
CA ARG A 22 10.24 5.59 -2.80
C ARG A 22 9.98 6.70 -3.80
N LEU A 23 8.89 6.58 -4.56
CA LEU A 23 8.53 7.58 -5.56
C LEU A 23 8.32 8.95 -4.91
N HIS A 24 7.73 8.98 -3.73
CA HIS A 24 7.44 10.22 -3.02
C HIS A 24 8.49 10.59 -1.97
N ASN A 25 9.59 9.85 -1.92
CA ASN A 25 10.67 10.06 -0.95
C ASN A 25 10.16 10.07 0.49
N LEU A 26 9.27 9.14 0.80
CA LEU A 26 8.62 9.09 2.10
C LEU A 26 9.26 8.00 2.95
N THR A 27 9.72 8.37 4.14
CA THR A 27 10.33 7.41 5.06
C THR A 27 9.28 6.69 5.88
N ASN A 28 9.66 5.56 6.49
CA ASN A 28 8.77 4.84 7.39
C ASN A 28 8.28 5.74 8.53
N ILE A 29 9.19 6.53 9.09
CA ILE A 29 8.84 7.44 10.19
C ILE A 29 7.83 8.48 9.72
N ALA A 30 8.08 9.08 8.57
CA ALA A 30 7.17 10.11 8.05
C ALA A 30 5.78 9.56 7.80
N LEU A 31 5.69 8.39 7.17
CA LEU A 31 4.38 7.79 6.91
C LEU A 31 3.70 7.36 8.22
N SER A 32 4.47 6.86 9.17
CA SER A 32 3.91 6.46 10.46
C SER A 32 3.28 7.65 11.19
N GLU A 33 3.89 8.82 11.06
CA GLU A 33 3.34 10.03 11.66
C GLU A 33 2.04 10.45 10.98
N ILE A 34 2.00 10.36 9.65
CA ILE A 34 0.78 10.69 8.91
C ILE A 34 -0.35 9.76 9.31
N MET A 35 -0.06 8.48 9.48
CA MET A 35 -1.06 7.47 9.79
C MET A 35 -1.31 7.28 11.28
N CYS A 36 -0.55 7.98 12.12
CA CYS A 36 -0.67 7.87 13.58
C CYS A 36 -0.48 6.44 14.05
N CYS A 37 0.56 5.78 13.57
CA CYS A 37 0.87 4.42 13.96
C CYS A 37 2.37 4.28 14.22
N ALA A 38 2.80 3.11 14.66
CA ALA A 38 4.21 2.86 14.93
C ALA A 38 4.99 2.68 13.62
N GLU A 39 6.27 3.07 13.64
CA GLU A 39 7.12 2.87 12.49
C GLU A 39 7.25 1.40 12.13
N SER A 40 7.27 0.52 13.12
CA SER A 40 7.35 -0.92 12.89
C SER A 40 6.13 -1.45 12.14
N THR A 41 4.98 -0.79 12.29
CA THR A 41 3.79 -1.15 11.53
C THR A 41 4.00 -0.88 10.04
N ILE A 42 4.55 0.28 9.71
CA ILE A 42 4.84 0.63 8.32
C ILE A 42 5.90 -0.33 7.74
N SER A 43 6.95 -0.58 8.51
CA SER A 43 7.97 -1.54 8.11
C SER A 43 7.37 -2.91 7.83
N GLY A 44 6.45 -3.35 8.67
CA GLY A 44 5.76 -4.62 8.48
C GLY A 44 4.94 -4.66 7.19
N TYR A 45 4.25 -3.56 6.88
CA TYR A 45 3.49 -3.48 5.63
C TYR A 45 4.41 -3.52 4.40
N ARG A 46 5.56 -2.84 4.47
CA ARG A 46 6.49 -2.81 3.34
C ARG A 46 7.19 -4.12 3.09
N THR A 47 7.42 -4.90 4.14
CA THR A 47 8.14 -6.18 4.02
C THR A 47 7.20 -7.37 3.87
N GLY A 48 5.90 -7.16 4.02
CA GLY A 48 4.93 -8.23 3.92
C GLY A 48 4.74 -9.01 5.21
N ARG A 49 5.38 -8.60 6.31
CA ARG A 49 5.19 -9.25 7.61
C ARG A 49 3.81 -8.95 8.19
N ARG A 50 3.23 -7.83 7.83
CA ARG A 50 1.88 -7.43 8.24
C ARG A 50 1.05 -7.18 7.01
N VAL A 51 -0.22 -7.60 7.08
CA VAL A 51 -1.18 -7.37 6.00
C VAL A 51 -2.09 -6.24 6.42
N PRO A 52 -2.07 -5.10 5.71
CA PRO A 52 -3.00 -4.01 6.06
C PRO A 52 -4.44 -4.43 5.77
N ASP A 53 -5.35 -4.07 6.67
CA ASP A 53 -6.76 -4.33 6.41
C ASP A 53 -7.32 -3.32 5.41
N ILE A 54 -8.60 -3.50 5.06
CA ILE A 54 -9.21 -2.67 4.01
C ILE A 54 -9.22 -1.19 4.40
N PHE A 55 -9.39 -0.89 5.69
CA PHE A 55 -9.40 0.52 6.12
C PHE A 55 -8.03 1.15 5.94
N VAL A 56 -6.96 0.40 6.25
CA VAL A 56 -5.60 0.88 6.04
C VAL A 56 -5.32 1.05 4.55
N ILE A 57 -5.74 0.10 3.73
CA ILE A 57 -5.58 0.20 2.27
C ILE A 57 -6.26 1.46 1.74
N CYS A 58 -7.48 1.74 2.19
CA CYS A 58 -8.20 2.94 1.75
C CYS A 58 -7.48 4.20 2.22
N HIS A 59 -6.94 4.19 3.44
CA HIS A 59 -6.20 5.33 3.96
C HIS A 59 -4.93 5.58 3.15
N LEU A 60 -4.17 4.50 2.89
CA LEU A 60 -2.96 4.60 2.06
C LEU A 60 -3.29 5.10 0.66
N SER A 61 -4.39 4.64 0.10
CA SER A 61 -4.82 5.07 -1.22
C SER A 61 -5.08 6.56 -1.25
N THR A 62 -5.72 7.08 -0.21
CA THR A 62 -5.99 8.51 -0.10
C THR A 62 -4.68 9.30 0.04
N ILE A 63 -3.76 8.81 0.88
CA ILE A 63 -2.48 9.50 1.10
C ILE A 63 -1.70 9.61 -0.20
N PHE A 64 -1.64 8.55 -0.98
CA PHE A 64 -0.83 8.52 -2.20
C PHE A 64 -1.59 8.93 -3.45
N GLY A 65 -2.90 9.17 -3.35
CA GLY A 65 -3.69 9.59 -4.50
C GLY A 65 -3.90 8.48 -5.52
N VAL A 66 -3.95 7.24 -5.07
CA VAL A 66 -4.21 6.08 -5.92
C VAL A 66 -5.48 5.40 -5.47
N THR A 67 -5.96 4.44 -6.26
CA THR A 67 -7.14 3.67 -5.88
C THR A 67 -6.74 2.46 -5.05
N PRO A 68 -7.64 1.94 -4.20
CA PRO A 68 -7.37 0.66 -3.53
C PRO A 68 -7.08 -0.47 -4.53
N ASN A 69 -7.67 -0.41 -5.71
CA ASN A 69 -7.42 -1.42 -6.74
C ASN A 69 -5.95 -1.49 -7.14
N TYR A 70 -5.27 -0.36 -7.12
CA TYR A 70 -3.84 -0.34 -7.40
C TYR A 70 -3.08 -1.19 -6.38
N PHE A 71 -3.36 -0.98 -5.09
CA PHE A 71 -2.69 -1.76 -4.04
C PHE A 71 -3.00 -3.24 -4.14
N LEU A 72 -4.21 -3.58 -4.57
CA LEU A 72 -4.64 -4.98 -4.65
C LEU A 72 -4.21 -5.65 -5.96
N GLY A 73 -3.62 -4.90 -6.88
CA GLY A 73 -3.12 -5.46 -8.12
C GLY A 73 -4.14 -5.59 -9.22
N PHE A 74 -5.30 -4.97 -9.08
CA PHE A 74 -6.34 -5.04 -10.12
C PHE A 74 -6.13 -4.02 -11.23
N THR A 75 -5.25 -3.05 -11.02
CA THR A 75 -4.91 -2.07 -12.03
C THR A 75 -3.47 -1.62 -11.82
N ASP A 76 -2.82 -1.20 -12.89
CA ASP A 76 -1.48 -0.61 -12.82
C ASP A 76 -1.52 0.91 -12.81
N GLU A 77 -2.71 1.49 -12.87
CA GLU A 77 -2.84 2.95 -12.90
C GLU A 77 -2.51 3.54 -11.53
N ILE A 78 -1.52 4.41 -11.51
CA ILE A 78 -1.11 5.11 -10.31
C ILE A 78 -2.01 6.29 -10.04
N CYS A 79 -2.30 7.10 -11.07
CA CYS A 79 -3.15 8.27 -10.93
C CYS A 79 -4.55 7.95 -11.45
N PRO A 80 -5.59 8.02 -10.59
CA PRO A 80 -6.96 7.86 -11.07
C PRO A 80 -7.28 9.03 -11.99
N THR A 81 -7.91 8.76 -13.07
CA THR A 81 -8.31 9.82 -13.95
C THR A 81 -9.42 10.62 -13.33
N HIS A 82 -9.74 10.90 -13.44
CA HIS A 82 -10.68 11.52 -13.06
C HIS A 82 -11.51 12.09 -13.37
N ASN A 83 -11.58 12.16 -13.29
CA ASN A 83 -12.29 12.62 -13.35
C ASN A 83 -12.69 12.78 -13.60
#